data_c6a269993017e548c62e7a6969664a23
#
_entry.id   c6a269993017e548c62e7a6969664a23
#
_cell.length_a   1.000
_cell.length_b   1.000
_cell.length_c   1.000
_cell.angle_alpha   90.00
_cell.angle_beta   90.00
_cell.angle_gamma   90.00
#
_symmetry.space_group_name_H-M   'P 1'
#
loop_
_entity.id
_entity.type
_entity.pdbx_description
1 polymer ?
#
loop_
_entity_poly.entity_id
_entity_poly.type
_entity_poly.pdbx_seq_one_letter_code
_entity_poly.pdbx_strand_id
1 'polypeptide(L)'
;MKRVTEKDLENIVTRINRMTGNPEMAYVRNAEGKLEPQAGNYHLSFAYGGVTLHQMCDEGTGTHDVLRCGYVSKRELQSLLFAFIDGIQVEVKKD
;
A
#
# COMPACT_ATOMS: atom_id res chain seq x y z
N MET A 1 -19.45 -6.89 -16.29
CA MET A 1 -18.69 -6.85 -15.03
C MET A 1 -17.54 -5.85 -15.14
N LYS A 2 -17.42 -4.97 -14.17
CA LYS A 2 -16.41 -3.91 -14.22
C LYS A 2 -15.02 -4.49 -13.95
N ARG A 3 -14.07 -4.13 -14.80
CA ARG A 3 -12.69 -4.57 -14.65
C ARG A 3 -12.00 -3.76 -13.56
N VAL A 4 -11.25 -4.43 -12.68
CA VAL A 4 -10.43 -3.75 -11.68
C VAL A 4 -9.17 -3.23 -12.37
N THR A 5 -8.94 -1.93 -12.29
CA THR A 5 -7.79 -1.30 -12.92
C THR A 5 -6.71 -0.98 -11.89
N GLU A 6 -5.50 -0.70 -12.38
CA GLU A 6 -4.41 -0.24 -11.54
C GLU A 6 -4.80 1.03 -10.79
N LYS A 7 -5.51 1.94 -11.45
CA LYS A 7 -5.98 3.18 -10.84
C LYS A 7 -6.93 2.91 -9.67
N ASP A 8 -7.82 1.93 -9.82
CA ASP A 8 -8.72 1.54 -8.74
C ASP A 8 -7.92 1.11 -7.51
N LEU A 9 -6.88 0.30 -7.71
CA LEU A 9 -6.03 -0.17 -6.61
C LEU A 9 -5.24 0.98 -5.99
N GLU A 10 -4.72 1.88 -6.81
CA GLU A 10 -3.97 3.06 -6.32
C GLU A 10 -4.85 3.93 -5.42
N ASN A 11 -6.11 4.12 -5.80
CA ASN A 11 -7.03 4.91 -4.99
C ASN A 11 -7.28 4.27 -3.62
N ILE A 12 -7.39 2.95 -3.59
CA ILE A 12 -7.56 2.22 -2.33
C ILE A 12 -6.32 2.36 -1.46
N VAL A 13 -5.14 2.23 -2.04
CA VAL A 13 -3.88 2.36 -1.30
C VAL A 13 -3.70 3.77 -0.74
N THR A 14 -4.07 4.80 -1.51
CA THR A 14 -4.05 6.18 -1.03
C THR A 14 -4.93 6.32 0.21
N ARG A 15 -6.13 5.73 0.16
CA ARG A 15 -7.03 5.73 1.31
C ARG A 15 -6.40 5.05 2.53
N ILE A 16 -5.72 3.91 2.32
CA ILE A 16 -5.03 3.21 3.42
C ILE A 16 -3.98 4.10 4.05
N ASN A 17 -3.16 4.79 3.24
CA ASN A 17 -2.14 5.69 3.78
C ASN A 17 -2.77 6.80 4.61
N ARG A 18 -3.87 7.38 4.15
CA ARG A 18 -4.56 8.43 4.90
C ARG A 18 -5.15 7.93 6.19
N MET A 19 -5.78 6.76 6.17
CA MET A 19 -6.41 6.17 7.35
C MET A 19 -5.40 5.82 8.44
N THR A 20 -4.20 5.45 8.04
CA THR A 20 -3.16 5.03 8.99
C THR A 20 -2.22 6.16 9.37
N GLY A 21 -2.39 7.34 8.77
CA GLY A 21 -1.51 8.48 9.03
C GLY A 21 -0.13 8.33 8.41
N ASN A 22 0.01 7.48 7.40
CA ASN A 22 1.29 7.24 6.73
C ASN A 22 1.45 8.12 5.51
N PRO A 23 2.71 8.35 5.06
CA PRO A 23 2.96 9.15 3.86
C PRO A 23 2.29 8.55 2.63
N GLU A 24 1.75 9.39 1.76
CA GLU A 24 1.08 8.94 0.54
C GLU A 24 2.07 8.62 -0.58
N MET A 25 3.31 9.09 -0.47
CA MET A 25 4.34 8.84 -1.47
C MET A 25 5.45 8.00 -0.88
N ALA A 26 5.93 7.03 -1.66
CA ALA A 26 7.01 6.15 -1.20
C ALA A 26 8.34 6.89 -1.06
N TYR A 27 8.56 7.90 -1.89
CA TYR A 27 9.81 8.66 -1.90
C TYR A 27 9.50 10.15 -2.02
N VAL A 28 10.34 10.95 -1.36
CA VAL A 28 10.31 12.41 -1.51
C VAL A 28 11.71 12.88 -1.84
N ARG A 29 11.80 14.03 -2.52
CA ARG A 29 13.09 14.62 -2.84
C ARG A 29 13.54 15.50 -1.68
N ASN A 30 14.75 15.22 -1.16
CA ASN A 30 15.28 15.99 -0.04
C ASN A 30 15.92 17.31 -0.51
N ALA A 31 16.49 18.08 0.43
CA ALA A 31 17.09 19.38 0.12
C ALA A 31 18.26 19.27 -0.88
N GLU A 32 18.89 18.11 -0.97
CA GLU A 32 19.99 17.88 -1.90
C GLU A 32 19.52 17.35 -3.26
N GLY A 33 18.21 17.23 -3.44
CA GLY A 33 17.63 16.70 -4.68
C GLY A 33 17.64 15.19 -4.81
N LYS A 34 18.00 14.47 -3.75
CA LYS A 34 18.02 13.01 -3.74
C LYS A 34 16.71 12.46 -3.23
N LEU A 35 16.31 11.29 -3.76
CA LEU A 35 15.10 10.64 -3.31
C LEU A 35 15.33 9.96 -1.96
N GLU A 36 14.44 10.22 -1.01
CA GLU A 36 14.45 9.58 0.31
C GLU A 36 13.21 8.72 0.47
N PRO A 37 13.35 7.48 0.95
CA PRO A 37 12.19 6.64 1.22
C PRO A 37 11.41 7.17 2.42
N GLN A 38 10.07 7.03 2.34
CA GLN A 38 9.17 7.47 3.40
C GLN A 38 8.71 6.26 4.20
N ALA A 39 9.25 6.07 5.39
CA ALA A 39 8.88 4.95 6.26
C ALA A 39 7.37 4.92 6.52
N GLY A 40 6.79 3.74 6.48
CA GLY A 40 5.38 3.53 6.73
C GLY A 40 4.48 3.62 5.50
N ASN A 41 4.96 4.19 4.40
CA ASN A 41 4.15 4.33 3.18
C ASN A 41 3.74 2.98 2.63
N TYR A 42 2.44 2.83 2.31
CA TYR A 42 1.93 1.66 1.60
C TYR A 42 1.92 1.96 0.11
N HIS A 43 2.33 1.00 -0.70
CA HIS A 43 2.34 1.16 -2.17
C HIS A 43 2.16 -0.19 -2.86
N LEU A 44 1.77 -0.14 -4.13
CA LEU A 44 1.62 -1.34 -4.95
C LEU A 44 2.98 -1.78 -5.48
N SER A 45 3.17 -3.10 -5.56
CA SER A 45 4.34 -3.68 -6.21
C SER A 45 3.86 -4.65 -7.27
N PHE A 46 4.47 -4.61 -8.45
CA PHE A 46 4.10 -5.44 -9.60
C PHE A 46 5.25 -6.34 -9.98
N ALA A 47 4.97 -7.64 -10.10
CA ALA A 47 5.96 -8.62 -10.56
C ALA A 47 5.23 -9.91 -10.94
N TYR A 48 5.87 -10.71 -11.79
CA TYR A 48 5.35 -12.04 -12.17
C TYR A 48 3.92 -12.00 -12.72
N GLY A 49 3.56 -10.90 -13.37
CA GLY A 49 2.23 -10.74 -13.93
C GLY A 49 1.14 -10.43 -12.90
N GLY A 50 1.51 -10.21 -11.65
CA GLY A 50 0.58 -9.93 -10.57
C GLY A 50 0.90 -8.65 -9.83
N VAL A 51 0.19 -8.44 -8.71
CA VAL A 51 0.34 -7.24 -7.88
C VAL A 51 0.18 -7.60 -6.41
N THR A 52 0.85 -6.84 -5.54
CA THR A 52 0.71 -7.01 -4.10
C THR A 52 0.87 -5.66 -3.40
N LEU A 53 0.62 -5.63 -2.10
CA LEU A 53 0.78 -4.42 -1.28
C LEU A 53 2.08 -4.52 -0.48
N HIS A 54 2.93 -3.54 -0.66
CA HIS A 54 4.17 -3.40 0.11
C HIS A 54 4.09 -2.19 1.04
N GLN A 55 4.90 -2.21 2.08
CA GLN A 55 5.05 -1.08 2.99
C GLN A 55 6.53 -0.79 3.15
N MET A 56 6.89 0.50 3.12
CA MET A 56 8.27 0.93 3.35
C MET A 56 8.66 0.66 4.80
N CYS A 57 9.85 0.06 4.99
CA CYS A 57 10.36 -0.23 6.33
C CYS A 57 10.77 1.04 7.06
N ASP A 58 10.78 0.97 8.40
CA ASP A 58 10.99 2.13 9.26
C ASP A 58 12.27 2.90 9.00
N GLU A 59 13.33 2.23 8.59
CA GLU A 59 14.60 2.88 8.36
C GLU A 59 14.89 3.13 6.88
N GLY A 60 13.87 2.96 6.04
CA GLY A 60 14.04 3.15 4.60
C GLY A 60 14.95 2.12 3.96
N THR A 61 15.14 0.98 4.60
CA THR A 61 16.06 -0.05 4.14
C THR A 61 15.43 -1.11 3.25
N GLY A 62 14.22 -0.87 2.79
CA GLY A 62 13.52 -1.80 1.92
C GLY A 62 12.03 -1.81 2.17
N THR A 63 11.39 -2.84 1.65
CA THR A 63 9.93 -2.99 1.76
C THR A 63 9.61 -4.39 2.26
N HIS A 64 8.39 -4.57 2.77
CA HIS A 64 7.90 -5.90 3.10
C HIS A 64 6.51 -6.12 2.53
N ASP A 65 6.15 -7.38 2.31
CA ASP A 65 4.84 -7.78 1.79
C ASP A 65 3.85 -7.79 2.96
N VAL A 66 2.97 -6.80 2.99
CA VAL A 66 2.04 -6.59 4.11
C VAL A 66 1.07 -7.74 4.28
N LEU A 67 0.50 -8.22 3.16
CA LEU A 67 -0.57 -9.22 3.19
C LEU A 67 -0.05 -10.66 3.15
N ARG A 68 1.22 -10.83 2.84
CA ARG A 68 1.86 -12.14 2.71
C ARG A 68 1.16 -13.07 1.73
N CYS A 69 0.53 -12.49 0.73
CA CYS A 69 -0.20 -13.25 -0.28
C CYS A 69 0.60 -13.49 -1.55
N GLY A 70 1.79 -12.87 -1.66
CA GLY A 70 2.55 -12.88 -2.89
C GLY A 70 1.89 -12.01 -3.95
N TYR A 71 2.25 -12.22 -5.21
CA TYR A 71 1.70 -11.44 -6.32
C TYR A 71 0.44 -12.13 -6.84
N VAL A 72 -0.68 -11.44 -6.77
CA VAL A 72 -2.00 -11.97 -7.11
C VAL A 72 -2.65 -11.11 -8.19
N SER A 73 -3.83 -11.51 -8.67
CA SER A 73 -4.57 -10.72 -9.65
C SER A 73 -5.06 -9.41 -9.03
N LYS A 74 -5.36 -8.43 -9.88
CA LYS A 74 -5.88 -7.14 -9.41
C LYS A 74 -7.19 -7.31 -8.63
N ARG A 75 -8.07 -8.19 -9.11
CA ARG A 75 -9.34 -8.46 -8.45
C ARG A 75 -9.15 -9.10 -7.07
N GLU A 76 -8.23 -10.04 -6.99
CA GLU A 76 -7.92 -10.70 -5.72
C GLU A 76 -7.32 -9.71 -4.73
N LEU A 77 -6.38 -8.88 -5.20
CA LEU A 77 -5.79 -7.87 -4.34
C LEU A 77 -6.83 -6.87 -3.84
N GLN A 78 -7.76 -6.44 -4.71
CA GLN A 78 -8.82 -5.53 -4.30
C GLN A 78 -9.59 -6.09 -3.11
N SER A 79 -9.97 -7.36 -3.16
CA SER A 79 -10.68 -8.01 -2.05
C SER A 79 -9.85 -8.02 -0.78
N LEU A 80 -8.56 -8.32 -0.90
CA LEU A 80 -7.67 -8.32 0.24
C LEU A 80 -7.46 -6.92 0.83
N LEU A 81 -7.39 -5.90 -0.02
CA LEU A 81 -7.25 -4.52 0.43
C LEU A 81 -8.49 -4.05 1.20
N PHE A 82 -9.68 -4.41 0.74
CA PHE A 82 -10.91 -4.07 1.45
C PHE A 82 -10.97 -4.76 2.81
N ALA A 83 -10.53 -6.03 2.88
CA ALA A 83 -10.46 -6.73 4.16
C ALA A 83 -9.46 -6.06 5.10
N PHE A 84 -8.34 -5.59 4.56
CA PHE A 84 -7.32 -4.88 5.32
C PHE A 84 -7.89 -3.56 5.90
N ILE A 85 -8.63 -2.82 5.07
CA ILE A 85 -9.30 -1.59 5.51
C ILE A 85 -10.31 -1.89 6.63
N ASP A 86 -11.08 -2.95 6.48
CA ASP A 86 -12.05 -3.34 7.51
C ASP A 86 -11.35 -3.60 8.84
N GLY A 87 -10.19 -4.27 8.80
CA GLY A 87 -9.40 -4.52 9.99
C GLY A 87 -8.90 -3.23 10.65
N ILE A 88 -8.44 -2.28 9.84
CA ILE A 88 -7.99 -0.98 10.35
C ILE A 88 -9.16 -0.24 11.03
N GLN A 89 -10.35 -0.26 10.41
CA GLN A 89 -11.51 0.41 10.96
C GLN A 89 -11.95 -0.18 12.29
N VAL A 90 -11.82 -1.48 12.45
CA VAL A 90 -12.13 -2.13 13.73
C VAL A 90 -11.19 -1.62 14.82
N GLU A 91 -9.91 -1.51 14.54
CA GLU A 91 -8.92 -1.00 15.51
C GLU A 91 -9.22 0.46 15.87
N VAL A 92 -9.55 1.29 14.90
CA VAL A 92 -9.85 2.71 15.14
C VAL A 92 -11.10 2.88 16.00
N LYS A 93 -12.10 2.01 15.84
CA LYS A 93 -13.37 2.09 16.58
C LYS A 93 -13.31 1.45 17.96
N LYS A 94 -12.20 0.85 18.32
CA LYS A 94 -12.11 0.04 19.53
C LYS A 94 -12.00 0.85 20.83
N ASP A 95 -11.88 2.14 20.72
CA ASP A 95 -11.86 3.02 21.90
C ASP A 95 -13.27 3.35 22.37
#